data_a3f19fb2a50d8a85b5c79c9fe616cc15
#
_entry.id   a3f19fb2a50d8a85b5c79c9fe616cc15
#
_cell.length_a   1.000
_cell.length_b   1.000
_cell.length_c   1.000
_cell.angle_alpha   90.00
_cell.angle_beta   90.00
_cell.angle_gamma   90.00
#
_symmetry.space_group_name_H-M   'P 1'
#
loop_
_entity.id
_entity.type
_entity.pdbx_description
1 polymer ?
#
loop_
_entity_poly.entity_id
_entity_poly.type
_entity_poly.pdbx_seq_one_letter_code
_entity_poly.pdbx_strand_id
1 'polypeptide(L)'
;TKILALNARIEAGRAGSAGAAFGVVAEEIGNVSAEINHIASDFRDAVEAHTKEIEEAGGRMMIDFRGQRFTDLSLNAIEIIDRNLFERSCDVRWWATDSALVAAAGSDDQDRLAHASSRLATILRSYVVYLDLWVADANGQVVANGRPDCYPNALGLDFSRSAWFQQAMHTVSRDALSVTDLARTTPLGAASSATPS
;
A
#
# COMPACT_ATOMS: atom_id res chain seq x y z
N THR A 1 -27.82 -7.71 55.18
CA THR A 1 -28.13 -9.06 55.80
C THR A 1 -27.29 -9.30 57.08
N LYS A 2 -25.97 -9.01 57.15
CA LYS A 2 -25.12 -9.20 58.32
C LYS A 2 -25.65 -8.54 59.57
N ILE A 3 -26.12 -7.28 59.50
CA ILE A 3 -26.70 -6.52 60.63
C ILE A 3 -28.02 -7.17 61.08
N LEU A 4 -28.81 -7.68 60.16
CA LEU A 4 -30.08 -8.32 60.48
C LEU A 4 -29.85 -9.65 61.22
N ALA A 5 -28.91 -10.46 60.81
CA ALA A 5 -28.51 -11.68 61.48
C ALA A 5 -27.93 -11.41 62.89
N LEU A 6 -27.15 -10.36 63.00
CA LEU A 6 -26.61 -9.95 64.29
C LEU A 6 -27.72 -9.49 65.26
N ASN A 7 -28.64 -8.66 64.80
CA ASN A 7 -29.79 -8.23 65.60
C ASN A 7 -30.66 -9.40 66.02
N ALA A 8 -30.91 -10.35 65.13
CA ALA A 8 -31.69 -11.56 65.45
C ALA A 8 -30.98 -12.43 66.49
N ARG A 9 -29.64 -12.55 66.43
CA ARG A 9 -28.86 -13.26 67.49
C ARG A 9 -28.97 -12.57 68.84
N ILE A 10 -28.92 -11.22 68.88
CA ILE A 10 -29.07 -10.44 70.12
C ILE A 10 -30.44 -10.65 70.74
N GLU A 11 -31.51 -10.59 69.95
CA GLU A 11 -32.86 -10.82 70.45
C GLU A 11 -33.08 -12.26 70.89
N ALA A 12 -32.54 -13.24 70.15
CA ALA A 12 -32.59 -14.65 70.59
C ALA A 12 -31.87 -14.85 71.91
N GLY A 13 -30.72 -14.18 72.16
CA GLY A 13 -30.01 -14.20 73.46
C GLY A 13 -30.84 -13.59 74.59
N ARG A 14 -31.60 -12.53 74.33
CA ARG A 14 -32.49 -11.89 75.32
C ARG A 14 -33.62 -12.75 75.69
N ALA A 15 -34.15 -13.59 74.80
CA ALA A 15 -35.25 -14.49 75.08
C ALA A 15 -34.85 -15.75 75.89
N GLY A 16 -33.55 -15.90 76.19
CA GLY A 16 -33.08 -17.03 77.01
C GLY A 16 -33.31 -18.38 76.33
N SER A 17 -33.74 -19.39 77.13
CA SER A 17 -34.02 -20.77 76.63
C SER A 17 -35.08 -20.81 75.55
N ALA A 18 -36.02 -19.91 75.52
CA ALA A 18 -37.09 -19.83 74.55
C ALA A 18 -36.55 -19.29 73.16
N GLY A 19 -35.42 -18.58 73.14
CA GLY A 19 -34.76 -18.03 71.94
C GLY A 19 -33.72 -18.95 71.31
N ALA A 20 -33.37 -20.06 71.96
CA ALA A 20 -32.24 -20.91 71.53
C ALA A 20 -32.34 -21.39 70.09
N ALA A 21 -33.51 -21.82 69.64
CA ALA A 21 -33.76 -22.27 68.25
C ALA A 21 -33.63 -21.12 67.23
N PHE A 22 -34.04 -19.88 67.56
CA PHE A 22 -33.93 -18.71 66.80
C PHE A 22 -32.44 -18.24 66.71
N GLY A 23 -31.65 -18.47 67.74
CA GLY A 23 -30.21 -18.22 67.75
C GLY A 23 -29.45 -19.01 66.68
N VAL A 24 -29.75 -20.29 66.55
CA VAL A 24 -29.19 -21.18 65.53
C VAL A 24 -29.54 -20.71 64.11
N VAL A 25 -30.80 -20.36 63.87
CA VAL A 25 -31.23 -19.86 62.56
C VAL A 25 -30.56 -18.53 62.23
N ALA A 26 -30.42 -17.63 63.18
CA ALA A 26 -29.76 -16.35 63.01
C ALA A 26 -28.28 -16.53 62.71
N GLU A 27 -27.62 -17.50 63.32
CA GLU A 27 -26.22 -17.87 63.01
C GLU A 27 -26.09 -18.41 61.60
N GLU A 28 -26.97 -19.30 61.16
CA GLU A 28 -26.99 -19.86 59.82
C GLU A 28 -27.22 -18.76 58.75
N ILE A 29 -28.15 -17.84 58.96
CA ILE A 29 -28.34 -16.66 58.13
C ILE A 29 -27.08 -15.81 58.05
N GLY A 30 -26.34 -15.70 59.15
CA GLY A 30 -25.06 -15.02 59.21
C GLY A 30 -24.00 -15.67 58.35
N ASN A 31 -23.91 -17.01 58.42
CA ASN A 31 -22.98 -17.82 57.63
C ASN A 31 -23.30 -17.75 56.14
N VAL A 32 -24.54 -17.95 55.74
CA VAL A 32 -25.02 -17.86 54.35
C VAL A 32 -24.75 -16.43 53.82
N SER A 33 -24.97 -15.38 54.61
CA SER A 33 -24.68 -14.01 54.21
C SER A 33 -23.17 -13.76 53.99
N ALA A 34 -22.31 -14.39 54.79
CA ALA A 34 -20.87 -14.31 54.62
C ALA A 34 -20.42 -15.03 53.33
N GLU A 35 -20.97 -16.20 53.06
CA GLU A 35 -20.70 -17.00 51.87
C GLU A 35 -21.16 -16.28 50.59
N ILE A 36 -22.38 -15.70 50.59
CA ILE A 36 -22.85 -14.88 49.47
C ILE A 36 -21.90 -13.70 49.18
N ASN A 37 -21.41 -13.03 50.23
CA ASN A 37 -20.46 -11.93 50.01
C ASN A 37 -19.13 -12.40 49.45
N HIS A 38 -18.66 -13.58 49.85
CA HIS A 38 -17.44 -14.19 49.29
C HIS A 38 -17.64 -14.53 47.82
N ILE A 39 -18.71 -15.22 47.47
CA ILE A 39 -19.04 -15.55 46.07
C ILE A 39 -19.20 -14.28 45.24
N ALA A 40 -19.85 -13.24 45.75
CA ALA A 40 -19.98 -11.97 45.03
C ALA A 40 -18.66 -11.25 44.80
N SER A 41 -17.70 -11.38 45.74
CA SER A 41 -16.35 -10.88 45.57
C SER A 41 -15.58 -11.62 44.50
N ASP A 42 -15.56 -12.96 44.63
CA ASP A 42 -14.88 -13.84 43.68
C ASP A 42 -15.42 -13.67 42.26
N PHE A 43 -16.73 -13.53 42.12
CA PHE A 43 -17.39 -13.27 40.85
C PHE A 43 -16.93 -11.91 40.24
N ARG A 44 -16.83 -10.87 41.06
CA ARG A 44 -16.40 -9.56 40.63
C ARG A 44 -14.94 -9.64 40.13
N ASP A 45 -14.08 -10.28 40.92
CA ASP A 45 -12.67 -10.42 40.60
C ASP A 45 -12.46 -11.24 39.29
N ALA A 46 -13.26 -12.30 39.13
CA ALA A 46 -13.26 -13.10 37.91
C ALA A 46 -13.72 -12.28 36.68
N VAL A 47 -14.80 -11.50 36.82
CA VAL A 47 -15.31 -10.65 35.75
C VAL A 47 -14.26 -9.59 35.36
N GLU A 48 -13.61 -8.96 36.33
CA GLU A 48 -12.57 -7.96 36.10
C GLU A 48 -11.38 -8.58 35.36
N ALA A 49 -10.90 -9.74 35.80
CA ALA A 49 -9.82 -10.48 35.16
C ALA A 49 -10.15 -10.83 33.69
N HIS A 50 -11.34 -11.40 33.46
CA HIS A 50 -11.76 -11.75 32.09
C HIS A 50 -11.98 -10.53 31.19
N THR A 51 -12.49 -9.43 31.74
CA THR A 51 -12.63 -8.17 30.99
C THR A 51 -11.27 -7.68 30.53
N LYS A 52 -10.27 -7.70 31.39
CA LYS A 52 -8.90 -7.31 31.06
C LYS A 52 -8.27 -8.24 30.01
N GLU A 53 -8.47 -9.54 30.13
CA GLU A 53 -8.01 -10.52 29.13
C GLU A 53 -8.61 -10.24 27.74
N ILE A 54 -9.92 -9.94 27.68
CA ILE A 54 -10.62 -9.61 26.43
C ILE A 54 -10.06 -8.30 25.83
N GLU A 55 -9.84 -7.27 26.65
CA GLU A 55 -9.26 -6.01 26.18
C GLU A 55 -7.85 -6.21 25.61
N GLU A 56 -7.01 -6.96 26.30
CA GLU A 56 -5.64 -7.27 25.84
C GLU A 56 -5.66 -8.12 24.57
N ALA A 57 -6.53 -9.14 24.49
CA ALA A 57 -6.69 -9.97 23.30
C ALA A 57 -7.19 -9.16 22.11
N GLY A 58 -8.16 -8.27 22.33
CA GLY A 58 -8.68 -7.35 21.32
C GLY A 58 -7.60 -6.38 20.81
N GLY A 59 -6.78 -5.85 21.72
CA GLY A 59 -5.64 -4.99 21.38
C GLY A 59 -4.61 -5.71 20.51
N ARG A 60 -4.21 -6.91 20.89
CA ARG A 60 -3.29 -7.75 20.09
C ARG A 60 -3.87 -8.07 18.70
N MET A 61 -5.12 -8.52 18.65
CA MET A 61 -5.80 -8.84 17.39
C MET A 61 -5.86 -7.63 16.45
N MET A 62 -6.11 -6.44 16.98
CA MET A 62 -6.14 -5.21 16.19
C MET A 62 -4.78 -4.87 15.58
N ILE A 63 -3.69 -5.05 16.34
CA ILE A 63 -2.32 -4.81 15.87
C ILE A 63 -1.96 -5.80 14.77
N ASP A 64 -2.23 -7.09 15.00
CA ASP A 64 -1.93 -8.16 14.05
C ASP A 64 -2.71 -7.97 12.74
N PHE A 65 -3.99 -7.64 12.84
CA PHE A 65 -4.84 -7.39 11.67
C PHE A 65 -4.35 -6.18 10.86
N ARG A 66 -3.96 -5.10 11.53
CA ARG A 66 -3.37 -3.95 10.84
C ARG A 66 -2.04 -4.29 10.18
N GLY A 67 -1.19 -5.04 10.88
CA GLY A 67 0.10 -5.50 10.35
C GLY A 67 -0.07 -6.34 9.09
N GLN A 68 -0.95 -7.34 9.10
CA GLN A 68 -1.25 -8.16 7.93
C GLN A 68 -1.79 -7.32 6.78
N ARG A 69 -2.73 -6.42 7.05
CA ARG A 69 -3.29 -5.55 6.01
C ARG A 69 -2.25 -4.65 5.35
N PHE A 70 -1.31 -4.10 6.12
CA PHE A 70 -0.20 -3.33 5.55
C PHE A 70 0.72 -4.18 4.69
N THR A 71 1.02 -5.39 5.11
CA THR A 71 1.81 -6.35 4.33
C THR A 71 1.12 -6.68 3.01
N ASP A 72 -0.17 -7.01 3.04
CA ASP A 72 -0.95 -7.35 1.85
C ASP A 72 -1.04 -6.17 0.86
N LEU A 73 -1.25 -4.96 1.38
CA LEU A 73 -1.28 -3.74 0.55
C LEU A 73 0.08 -3.47 -0.09
N SER A 74 1.18 -3.67 0.65
CA SER A 74 2.54 -3.49 0.14
C SER A 74 2.87 -4.50 -0.94
N LEU A 75 2.54 -5.76 -0.75
CA LEU A 75 2.72 -6.81 -1.76
C LEU A 75 1.91 -6.52 -3.01
N ASN A 76 0.64 -6.14 -2.87
CA ASN A 76 -0.21 -5.78 -4.00
C ASN A 76 0.35 -4.57 -4.78
N ALA A 77 0.87 -3.55 -4.07
CA ALA A 77 1.51 -2.41 -4.71
C ALA A 77 2.75 -2.83 -5.51
N ILE A 78 3.60 -3.70 -4.96
CA ILE A 78 4.78 -4.23 -5.63
C ILE A 78 4.37 -5.03 -6.87
N GLU A 79 3.37 -5.90 -6.78
CA GLU A 79 2.86 -6.68 -7.92
C GLU A 79 2.32 -5.80 -9.05
N ILE A 80 1.62 -4.71 -8.70
CA ILE A 80 1.12 -3.74 -9.67
C ILE A 80 2.30 -3.04 -10.37
N ILE A 81 3.33 -2.62 -9.62
CA ILE A 81 4.52 -1.98 -10.17
C ILE A 81 5.26 -2.94 -11.10
N ASP A 82 5.52 -4.16 -10.64
CA ASP A 82 6.25 -5.18 -11.40
C ASP A 82 5.52 -5.51 -12.72
N ARG A 83 4.21 -5.72 -12.66
CA ARG A 83 3.38 -5.94 -13.85
C ARG A 83 3.45 -4.76 -14.82
N ASN A 84 3.33 -3.54 -14.32
CA ASN A 84 3.43 -2.35 -15.16
C ASN A 84 4.81 -2.24 -15.84
N LEU A 85 5.88 -2.49 -15.11
CA LEU A 85 7.24 -2.47 -15.66
C LEU A 85 7.42 -3.56 -16.73
N PHE A 86 6.91 -4.77 -16.47
CA PHE A 86 6.94 -5.86 -17.43
C PHE A 86 6.17 -5.49 -18.72
N GLU A 87 4.94 -4.98 -18.59
CA GLU A 87 4.14 -4.55 -19.74
C GLU A 87 4.86 -3.47 -20.56
N ARG A 88 5.45 -2.46 -19.88
CA ARG A 88 6.23 -1.41 -20.56
C ARG A 88 7.44 -1.97 -21.29
N SER A 89 8.10 -2.96 -20.72
CA SER A 89 9.22 -3.62 -21.39
C SER A 89 8.76 -4.40 -22.66
N CYS A 90 7.59 -5.00 -22.62
CA CYS A 90 7.00 -5.65 -23.78
C CYS A 90 6.60 -4.65 -24.87
N ASP A 91 5.97 -3.54 -24.48
CA ASP A 91 5.56 -2.48 -25.39
C ASP A 91 6.76 -1.93 -26.20
N VAL A 92 7.82 -1.54 -25.51
CA VAL A 92 9.02 -0.98 -26.16
C VAL A 92 9.67 -1.96 -27.12
N ARG A 93 9.79 -3.24 -26.72
CA ARG A 93 10.34 -4.29 -27.61
C ARG A 93 9.48 -4.49 -28.84
N TRP A 94 8.17 -4.45 -28.68
CA TRP A 94 7.25 -4.61 -29.81
C TRP A 94 7.30 -3.41 -30.75
N TRP A 95 7.28 -2.19 -30.23
CA TRP A 95 7.40 -0.98 -31.06
C TRP A 95 8.75 -0.87 -31.77
N ALA A 96 9.82 -1.35 -31.16
CA ALA A 96 11.14 -1.41 -31.80
C ALA A 96 11.18 -2.30 -33.06
N THR A 97 10.16 -3.13 -33.29
CA THR A 97 10.01 -3.94 -34.52
C THR A 97 9.12 -3.27 -35.57
N ASP A 98 8.52 -2.12 -35.28
CA ASP A 98 7.70 -1.38 -36.24
C ASP A 98 8.56 -0.89 -37.41
N SER A 99 8.18 -1.25 -38.63
CA SER A 99 8.97 -0.99 -39.83
C SER A 99 9.22 0.52 -40.09
N ALA A 100 8.25 1.36 -39.71
CA ALA A 100 8.39 2.81 -39.84
C ALA A 100 9.46 3.37 -38.88
N LEU A 101 9.49 2.86 -37.63
CA LEU A 101 10.48 3.29 -36.62
C LEU A 101 11.89 2.78 -36.97
N VAL A 102 11.99 1.53 -37.43
CA VAL A 102 13.26 0.95 -37.86
C VAL A 102 13.82 1.70 -39.10
N ALA A 103 12.94 2.02 -40.07
CA ALA A 103 13.37 2.78 -41.26
C ALA A 103 13.81 4.20 -40.92
N ALA A 104 13.21 4.86 -39.95
CA ALA A 104 13.59 6.17 -39.49
C ALA A 104 14.94 6.19 -38.76
N ALA A 105 15.22 5.18 -37.95
CA ALA A 105 16.48 5.08 -37.21
C ALA A 105 17.71 4.93 -38.11
N GLY A 106 17.56 4.52 -39.37
CA GLY A 106 18.62 4.34 -40.35
C GLY A 106 18.55 5.31 -41.55
N SER A 107 17.82 6.43 -41.44
CA SER A 107 17.58 7.31 -42.60
C SER A 107 17.55 8.79 -42.19
N ASP A 108 18.09 9.61 -43.10
CA ASP A 108 17.99 11.08 -43.01
C ASP A 108 16.82 11.63 -43.84
N ASP A 109 15.98 10.77 -44.41
CA ASP A 109 14.84 11.12 -45.25
C ASP A 109 13.72 11.73 -44.40
N GLN A 110 13.40 12.99 -44.63
CA GLN A 110 12.43 13.76 -43.86
C GLN A 110 11.02 13.15 -43.92
N ASP A 111 10.63 12.54 -45.03
CA ASP A 111 9.33 11.90 -45.16
C ASP A 111 9.22 10.65 -44.26
N ARG A 112 10.30 9.88 -44.13
CA ARG A 112 10.38 8.73 -43.23
C ARG A 112 10.37 9.16 -41.77
N LEU A 113 11.10 10.22 -41.43
CA LEU A 113 11.15 10.77 -40.08
C LEU A 113 9.76 11.31 -39.66
N ALA A 114 9.10 12.06 -40.55
CA ALA A 114 7.73 12.54 -40.33
C ALA A 114 6.72 11.40 -40.17
N HIS A 115 6.86 10.35 -40.99
CA HIS A 115 6.02 9.15 -40.86
C HIS A 115 6.23 8.44 -39.53
N ALA A 116 7.46 8.29 -39.06
CA ALA A 116 7.79 7.71 -37.76
C ALA A 116 7.18 8.54 -36.60
N SER A 117 7.31 9.87 -36.65
CA SER A 117 6.70 10.77 -35.66
C SER A 117 5.18 10.62 -35.63
N SER A 118 4.52 10.54 -36.78
CA SER A 118 3.08 10.30 -36.86
C SER A 118 2.68 8.93 -36.30
N ARG A 119 3.52 7.92 -36.52
CA ARG A 119 3.33 6.57 -35.96
C ARG A 119 3.45 6.57 -34.44
N LEU A 120 4.48 7.20 -33.88
CA LEU A 120 4.66 7.39 -32.44
C LEU A 120 3.48 8.15 -31.83
N ALA A 121 3.01 9.21 -32.48
CA ALA A 121 1.86 9.98 -32.02
C ALA A 121 0.57 9.11 -31.97
N THR A 122 0.43 8.19 -32.92
CA THR A 122 -0.70 7.25 -32.93
C THR A 122 -0.63 6.25 -31.78
N ILE A 123 0.56 5.73 -31.48
CA ILE A 123 0.80 4.87 -30.34
C ILE A 123 0.46 5.63 -29.03
N LEU A 124 1.00 6.84 -28.86
CA LEU A 124 0.78 7.67 -27.67
C LEU A 124 -0.69 8.02 -27.41
N ARG A 125 -1.50 8.14 -28.44
CA ARG A 125 -2.97 8.34 -28.27
C ARG A 125 -3.66 7.13 -27.64
N SER A 126 -3.09 5.94 -27.82
CA SER A 126 -3.65 4.69 -27.25
C SER A 126 -3.17 4.40 -25.84
N TYR A 127 -2.16 5.13 -25.35
CA TYR A 127 -1.55 4.93 -24.03
C TYR A 127 -1.52 6.20 -23.23
N VAL A 128 -1.94 6.13 -21.97
CA VAL A 128 -1.96 7.27 -21.04
C VAL A 128 -0.73 7.35 -20.14
N VAL A 129 0.13 6.32 -20.16
CA VAL A 129 1.24 6.17 -19.21
C VAL A 129 2.58 6.74 -19.70
N TYR A 130 2.69 7.06 -20.99
CA TYR A 130 3.91 7.61 -21.60
C TYR A 130 3.82 9.11 -21.76
N LEU A 131 4.90 9.79 -21.36
CA LEU A 131 5.04 11.24 -21.58
C LEU A 131 5.29 11.54 -23.06
N ASP A 132 6.27 10.84 -23.64
CA ASP A 132 6.61 10.88 -25.05
C ASP A 132 7.33 9.59 -25.44
N LEU A 133 7.45 9.33 -26.74
CA LEU A 133 8.21 8.24 -27.34
C LEU A 133 9.16 8.83 -28.38
N TRP A 134 10.40 8.40 -28.33
CA TRP A 134 11.45 8.90 -29.24
C TRP A 134 12.11 7.76 -30.00
N VAL A 135 12.55 8.05 -31.21
CA VAL A 135 13.48 7.21 -31.96
C VAL A 135 14.81 7.93 -32.02
N ALA A 136 15.88 7.26 -31.60
CA ALA A 136 17.24 7.71 -31.81
C ALA A 136 17.88 6.87 -32.93
N ASP A 137 18.75 7.51 -33.73
CA ASP A 137 19.56 6.82 -34.70
C ASP A 137 20.72 6.04 -34.04
N ALA A 138 21.54 5.35 -34.85
CA ALA A 138 22.67 4.59 -34.35
C ALA A 138 23.81 5.50 -33.75
N ASN A 139 23.76 6.80 -33.98
CA ASN A 139 24.70 7.76 -33.42
C ASN A 139 24.18 8.37 -32.10
N GLY A 140 22.97 8.06 -31.67
CA GLY A 140 22.35 8.57 -30.46
C GLY A 140 21.56 9.86 -30.64
N GLN A 141 21.37 10.33 -31.88
CA GLN A 141 20.56 11.52 -32.15
C GLN A 141 19.07 11.17 -32.21
N VAL A 142 18.24 11.95 -31.53
CA VAL A 142 16.77 11.80 -31.61
C VAL A 142 16.31 12.30 -32.98
N VAL A 143 15.80 11.39 -33.80
CA VAL A 143 15.36 11.65 -35.17
C VAL A 143 13.85 11.74 -35.35
N ALA A 144 13.08 11.19 -34.40
CA ALA A 144 11.61 11.29 -34.38
C ALA A 144 11.07 11.32 -32.95
N ASN A 145 10.00 12.05 -32.72
CA ASN A 145 9.27 12.06 -31.46
C ASN A 145 7.75 12.07 -31.69
N GLY A 146 6.99 11.53 -30.74
CA GLY A 146 5.56 11.36 -30.87
C GLY A 146 4.72 12.56 -30.46
N ARG A 147 5.30 13.51 -29.71
CA ARG A 147 4.62 14.76 -29.28
C ARG A 147 5.46 16.00 -29.58
N PRO A 148 5.70 16.32 -30.87
CA PRO A 148 6.51 17.48 -31.23
C PRO A 148 5.93 18.81 -30.73
N ASP A 149 4.62 18.91 -30.62
CA ASP A 149 3.95 20.10 -30.08
C ASP A 149 4.23 20.33 -28.60
N CYS A 150 4.36 19.26 -27.81
CA CYS A 150 4.67 19.33 -26.38
C CYS A 150 6.19 19.40 -26.13
N TYR A 151 6.98 18.73 -26.95
CA TYR A 151 8.42 18.59 -26.79
C TYR A 151 9.18 18.95 -28.08
N PRO A 152 9.09 20.21 -28.55
CA PRO A 152 9.69 20.64 -29.82
C PRO A 152 11.21 20.52 -29.84
N ASN A 153 11.85 20.58 -28.68
CA ASN A 153 13.31 20.50 -28.54
C ASN A 153 13.81 19.06 -28.37
N ALA A 154 12.94 18.04 -28.51
CA ALA A 154 13.36 16.65 -28.41
C ALA A 154 14.18 16.20 -29.63
N LEU A 155 13.81 16.68 -30.82
CA LEU A 155 14.56 16.39 -32.06
C LEU A 155 15.97 16.92 -32.00
N GLY A 156 16.92 16.10 -32.39
CA GLY A 156 18.34 16.45 -32.39
C GLY A 156 19.04 16.37 -31.02
N LEU A 157 18.34 15.95 -29.95
CA LEU A 157 19.00 15.63 -28.69
C LEU A 157 20.01 14.50 -28.90
N ASP A 158 21.19 14.65 -28.34
CA ASP A 158 22.27 13.67 -28.42
C ASP A 158 22.39 12.86 -27.13
N PHE A 159 22.10 11.56 -27.24
CA PHE A 159 22.25 10.59 -26.18
C PHE A 159 23.41 9.62 -26.33
N SER A 160 24.32 9.88 -27.29
CA SER A 160 25.47 9.01 -27.57
C SER A 160 26.32 8.67 -26.34
N ARG A 161 26.40 9.61 -25.39
CA ARG A 161 27.18 9.48 -24.14
C ARG A 161 26.34 8.94 -22.94
N SER A 162 25.06 8.77 -23.11
CA SER A 162 24.22 8.27 -22.00
C SER A 162 24.43 6.78 -21.79
N ALA A 163 24.49 6.40 -20.51
CA ALA A 163 24.76 5.00 -20.14
C ALA A 163 23.69 4.04 -20.70
N TRP A 164 22.42 4.43 -20.66
CA TRP A 164 21.33 3.62 -21.19
C TRP A 164 21.42 3.41 -22.71
N PHE A 165 21.83 4.43 -23.49
CA PHE A 165 22.01 4.32 -24.92
C PHE A 165 23.19 3.38 -25.26
N GLN A 166 24.31 3.57 -24.58
CA GLN A 166 25.47 2.69 -24.76
C GLN A 166 25.15 1.26 -24.39
N GLN A 167 24.42 1.01 -23.30
CA GLN A 167 23.95 -0.32 -22.93
C GLN A 167 23.02 -0.90 -23.99
N ALA A 168 22.06 -0.11 -24.50
CA ALA A 168 21.14 -0.54 -25.53
C ALA A 168 21.88 -0.95 -26.82
N MET A 169 22.90 -0.19 -27.24
CA MET A 169 23.72 -0.49 -28.40
C MET A 169 24.58 -1.75 -28.27
N HIS A 170 24.90 -2.16 -27.04
CA HIS A 170 25.65 -3.39 -26.76
C HIS A 170 24.76 -4.62 -26.52
N THR A 171 23.43 -4.49 -26.66
CA THR A 171 22.54 -5.64 -26.52
C THR A 171 22.74 -6.63 -27.64
N VAL A 172 22.90 -7.90 -27.30
CA VAL A 172 23.23 -9.00 -28.25
C VAL A 172 21.97 -9.62 -28.85
N SER A 173 20.79 -9.31 -28.29
CA SER A 173 19.51 -9.89 -28.67
C SER A 173 18.44 -8.82 -28.88
N ARG A 174 17.54 -9.08 -29.83
CA ARG A 174 16.36 -8.23 -30.05
C ARG A 174 15.40 -8.22 -28.84
N ASP A 175 15.54 -9.17 -27.91
CA ASP A 175 14.73 -9.28 -26.71
C ASP A 175 15.35 -8.51 -25.51
N ALA A 176 16.58 -8.03 -25.66
CA ALA A 176 17.25 -7.26 -24.64
C ALA A 176 16.82 -5.78 -24.71
N LEU A 177 16.60 -5.18 -23.54
CA LEU A 177 16.33 -3.76 -23.40
C LEU A 177 17.20 -3.21 -22.27
N SER A 178 17.51 -1.91 -22.36
CA SER A 178 18.17 -1.18 -21.29
C SER A 178 17.14 -0.33 -20.57
N VAL A 179 17.14 -0.43 -19.24
CA VAL A 179 16.29 0.38 -18.35
C VAL A 179 17.20 1.20 -17.46
N THR A 180 16.90 2.46 -17.31
CA THR A 180 17.61 3.35 -16.40
C THR A 180 16.62 4.11 -15.53
N ASP A 181 17.10 4.57 -14.38
CA ASP A 181 16.34 5.49 -13.54
C ASP A 181 16.10 6.82 -14.27
N LEU A 182 15.08 7.56 -13.79
CA LEU A 182 14.80 8.93 -14.20
C LEU A 182 16.05 9.81 -13.97
N ALA A 183 16.93 9.88 -14.95
CA ALA A 183 17.99 10.88 -14.95
C ALA A 183 17.38 12.22 -15.35
N ARG A 184 17.71 13.30 -14.61
CA ARG A 184 17.51 14.65 -15.12
C ARG A 184 18.43 14.81 -16.35
N THR A 185 17.89 14.53 -17.52
CA THR A 185 18.52 15.04 -18.75
C THR A 185 18.35 16.57 -18.73
N THR A 186 19.42 17.27 -19.00
CA THR A 186 19.50 18.74 -19.13
C THR A 186 18.29 19.28 -19.91
N PRO A 187 17.76 20.43 -19.57
CA PRO A 187 16.36 20.77 -19.68
C PRO A 187 15.82 20.65 -21.10
N LEU A 188 14.91 19.72 -21.31
CA LEU A 188 13.77 19.98 -22.20
C LEU A 188 13.22 21.31 -21.72
N GLY A 189 13.47 22.38 -22.48
CA GLY A 189 13.14 23.74 -22.07
C GLY A 189 11.76 23.75 -21.47
N ALA A 190 11.66 24.16 -20.20
CA ALA A 190 10.40 24.28 -19.52
C ALA A 190 9.52 25.15 -20.38
N ALA A 191 8.53 24.55 -21.02
CA ALA A 191 7.43 25.31 -21.59
C ALA A 191 6.85 26.06 -20.40
N SER A 192 7.03 27.38 -20.41
CA SER A 192 6.45 28.31 -19.47
C SER A 192 5.02 27.90 -19.20
N SER A 193 4.72 27.60 -17.94
CA SER A 193 3.38 27.40 -17.45
C SER A 193 2.58 28.69 -17.69
N ALA A 194 1.95 28.80 -18.85
CA ALA A 194 0.87 29.74 -19.06
C ALA A 194 -0.35 29.13 -18.32
N THR A 195 -0.57 29.57 -17.11
CA THR A 195 -1.85 29.47 -16.41
C THR A 195 -2.91 30.16 -17.28
N PRO A 196 -3.98 29.49 -17.70
CA PRO A 196 -5.13 30.19 -18.24
C PRO A 196 -5.86 30.88 -17.09
N SER A 197 -6.01 32.17 -17.21
CA SER A 197 -6.91 33.02 -16.43
C SER A 197 -8.37 32.68 -16.67
#